data_d4b06f6dc22295d1584226fe71247986
#
_entry.id   d4b06f6dc22295d1584226fe71247986
#
_cell.length_a   1.000
_cell.length_b   1.000
_cell.length_c   1.000
_cell.angle_alpha   90.00
_cell.angle_beta   90.00
_cell.angle_gamma   90.00
#
_symmetry.space_group_name_H-M   'P 1'
#
loop_
_entity.id
_entity.type
_entity.pdbx_description
1 polymer ?
#
loop_
_entity_poly.entity_id
_entity_poly.type
_entity_poly.pdbx_seq_one_letter_code
_entity_poly.pdbx_strand_id
1 'polypeptide(L)'
;MVTDKQIAIVTGAASGIGRAMTLGLLDAGVDVAAVDRNETGLAAMAATVHDKMGTMQTIPADLSQQSSFDTIVSAVLSRFGKIDVLVNNAGIGQASIKPDQRRNPIRFWEITPDQWQRFLTVNATGPIMMARAVVPHMLRVGKGRVITVTTSLGTMVREGYLLYGASKAAAEAAMAVLAADLRGTGITSNVLVPGGVTNTAIVGDDAGDRARMLQPEIMVPPLLWLVSDAAAGITARRFVAMDWDASLPGAQAAEKAGVPIAWLGIARMPVEPAT
;
A
#
# COMPACT_ATOMS: atom_id res chain seq x y z
N MET A 1 -9.83 -24.32 -13.76
CA MET A 1 -8.43 -24.67 -13.51
C MET A 1 -7.86 -23.60 -12.59
N VAL A 2 -7.44 -23.96 -11.39
CA VAL A 2 -6.73 -23.01 -10.50
C VAL A 2 -5.38 -22.76 -11.14
N THR A 3 -5.12 -21.53 -11.57
CA THR A 3 -3.82 -21.16 -12.16
C THR A 3 -2.77 -21.20 -11.05
N ASP A 4 -1.58 -21.71 -11.34
CA ASP A 4 -0.43 -21.70 -10.42
C ASP A 4 0.14 -20.27 -10.21
N LYS A 5 -0.41 -19.29 -10.92
CA LYS A 5 -0.04 -17.89 -10.83
C LYS A 5 -0.47 -17.27 -9.49
N GLN A 6 0.34 -16.35 -8.98
CA GLN A 6 -0.06 -15.51 -7.85
C GLN A 6 -1.20 -14.57 -8.24
N ILE A 7 -2.11 -14.33 -7.30
CA ILE A 7 -3.23 -13.40 -7.45
C ILE A 7 -3.04 -12.23 -6.49
N ALA A 8 -2.95 -11.02 -7.03
CA ALA A 8 -2.76 -9.80 -6.25
C ALA A 8 -3.99 -8.89 -6.32
N ILE A 9 -4.38 -8.31 -5.20
CA ILE A 9 -5.28 -7.16 -5.14
C ILE A 9 -4.41 -5.91 -4.99
N VAL A 10 -4.59 -4.92 -5.86
CA VAL A 10 -3.94 -3.60 -5.75
C VAL A 10 -5.01 -2.53 -5.64
N THR A 11 -5.05 -1.81 -4.51
CA THR A 11 -5.98 -0.70 -4.31
C THR A 11 -5.36 0.64 -4.76
N GLY A 12 -6.19 1.56 -5.29
CA GLY A 12 -5.69 2.80 -5.88
C GLY A 12 -4.92 2.54 -7.18
N ALA A 13 -5.34 1.53 -7.96
CA ALA A 13 -4.60 1.00 -9.10
C ALA A 13 -4.66 1.89 -10.35
N ALA A 14 -5.64 2.80 -10.46
CA ALA A 14 -5.87 3.54 -11.70
C ALA A 14 -4.80 4.61 -12.01
N SER A 15 -3.97 5.00 -11.04
CA SER A 15 -3.00 6.08 -11.22
C SER A 15 -1.75 5.94 -10.35
N GLY A 16 -0.73 6.74 -10.67
CA GLY A 16 0.48 6.93 -9.85
C GLY A 16 1.15 5.62 -9.44
N ILE A 17 1.49 5.51 -8.16
CA ILE A 17 2.17 4.35 -7.57
C ILE A 17 1.37 3.06 -7.77
N GLY A 18 0.05 3.09 -7.54
CA GLY A 18 -0.79 1.91 -7.71
C GLY A 18 -0.79 1.38 -9.14
N ARG A 19 -0.85 2.29 -10.13
CA ARG A 19 -0.73 1.93 -11.55
C ARG A 19 0.63 1.31 -11.86
N ALA A 20 1.71 1.93 -11.43
CA ALA A 20 3.07 1.40 -11.66
C ALA A 20 3.25 0.01 -11.05
N MET A 21 2.81 -0.19 -9.80
CA MET A 21 2.85 -1.49 -9.13
C MET A 21 1.98 -2.54 -9.82
N THR A 22 0.77 -2.17 -10.28
CA THR A 22 -0.11 -3.07 -11.06
C THR A 22 0.56 -3.54 -12.34
N LEU A 23 1.12 -2.61 -13.11
CA LEU A 23 1.81 -2.93 -14.36
C LEU A 23 3.05 -3.81 -14.12
N GLY A 24 3.85 -3.50 -13.09
CA GLY A 24 5.01 -4.31 -12.73
C GLY A 24 4.66 -5.74 -12.30
N LEU A 25 3.57 -5.93 -11.56
CA LEU A 25 3.06 -7.26 -11.19
C LEU A 25 2.59 -8.05 -12.42
N LEU A 26 1.85 -7.40 -13.33
CA LEU A 26 1.41 -8.02 -14.58
C LEU A 26 2.59 -8.44 -15.46
N ASP A 27 3.63 -7.59 -15.58
CA ASP A 27 4.87 -7.91 -16.31
C ASP A 27 5.61 -9.12 -15.70
N ALA A 28 5.53 -9.28 -14.38
CA ALA A 28 6.11 -10.42 -13.67
C ALA A 28 5.23 -11.69 -13.71
N GLY A 29 4.10 -11.68 -14.42
CA GLY A 29 3.20 -12.83 -14.58
C GLY A 29 2.20 -13.03 -13.43
N VAL A 30 2.07 -12.07 -12.51
CA VAL A 30 1.06 -12.07 -11.46
C VAL A 30 -0.27 -11.62 -12.04
N ASP A 31 -1.35 -12.32 -11.75
CA ASP A 31 -2.70 -11.88 -12.10
C ASP A 31 -3.17 -10.82 -11.07
N VAL A 32 -3.78 -9.73 -11.53
CA VAL A 32 -4.06 -8.57 -10.69
C VAL A 32 -5.54 -8.18 -10.73
N ALA A 33 -6.16 -8.09 -9.56
CA ALA A 33 -7.40 -7.36 -9.35
C ALA A 33 -7.05 -5.88 -9.07
N ALA A 34 -7.23 -5.05 -10.07
CA ALA A 34 -6.97 -3.61 -10.02
C ALA A 34 -8.22 -2.88 -9.49
N VAL A 35 -8.12 -2.39 -8.25
CA VAL A 35 -9.23 -1.75 -7.52
C VAL A 35 -9.01 -0.24 -7.49
N ASP A 36 -9.99 0.53 -7.93
CA ASP A 36 -9.99 2.00 -7.80
C ASP A 36 -11.43 2.53 -7.90
N ARG A 37 -11.68 3.70 -7.33
CA ARG A 37 -12.95 4.42 -7.54
C ARG A 37 -13.03 5.12 -8.90
N ASN A 38 -11.87 5.34 -9.56
CA ASN A 38 -11.78 5.94 -10.88
C ASN A 38 -11.96 4.88 -11.97
N GLU A 39 -13.20 4.60 -12.31
CA GLU A 39 -13.58 3.61 -13.33
C GLU A 39 -12.97 3.94 -14.69
N THR A 40 -12.98 5.22 -15.10
CA THR A 40 -12.37 5.68 -16.36
C THR A 40 -10.87 5.38 -16.40
N GLY A 41 -10.17 5.63 -15.30
CA GLY A 41 -8.74 5.34 -15.18
C GLY A 41 -8.44 3.84 -15.24
N LEU A 42 -9.29 3.00 -14.61
CA LEU A 42 -9.20 1.54 -14.71
C LEU A 42 -9.41 1.06 -16.14
N ALA A 43 -10.43 1.57 -16.83
CA ALA A 43 -10.72 1.23 -18.23
C ALA A 43 -9.58 1.63 -19.18
N ALA A 44 -9.03 2.83 -19.00
CA ALA A 44 -7.88 3.30 -19.77
C ALA A 44 -6.65 2.41 -19.55
N MET A 45 -6.39 1.97 -18.32
CA MET A 45 -5.30 1.04 -18.01
C MET A 45 -5.55 -0.33 -18.64
N ALA A 46 -6.79 -0.86 -18.59
CA ALA A 46 -7.17 -2.14 -19.18
C ALA A 46 -6.88 -2.18 -20.68
N ALA A 47 -7.06 -1.07 -21.39
CA ALA A 47 -6.76 -0.97 -22.81
C ALA A 47 -5.25 -1.06 -23.15
N THR A 48 -4.35 -0.97 -22.16
CA THR A 48 -2.90 -0.95 -22.37
C THR A 48 -2.17 -2.22 -21.91
N VAL A 49 -2.87 -3.23 -21.40
CA VAL A 49 -2.25 -4.40 -20.74
C VAL A 49 -2.39 -5.70 -21.51
N HIS A 50 -2.74 -5.64 -22.80
CA HIS A 50 -3.01 -6.85 -23.62
C HIS A 50 -1.79 -7.76 -23.78
N ASP A 51 -0.59 -7.21 -23.77
CA ASP A 51 0.67 -7.94 -23.99
C ASP A 51 1.36 -8.34 -22.68
N LYS A 52 0.70 -8.17 -21.53
CA LYS A 52 1.26 -8.52 -20.22
C LYS A 52 1.19 -10.02 -19.96
N MET A 53 2.14 -10.55 -19.20
CA MET A 53 2.16 -11.96 -18.80
C MET A 53 1.06 -12.34 -17.83
N GLY A 54 0.66 -11.42 -16.95
CA GLY A 54 -0.47 -11.57 -16.03
C GLY A 54 -1.79 -11.08 -16.63
N THR A 55 -2.90 -11.54 -16.07
CA THR A 55 -4.25 -11.12 -16.42
C THR A 55 -4.73 -10.05 -15.46
N MET A 56 -5.42 -9.02 -15.94
CA MET A 56 -6.01 -7.98 -15.10
C MET A 56 -7.54 -8.10 -15.05
N GLN A 57 -8.08 -7.97 -13.83
CA GLN A 57 -9.49 -7.70 -13.57
C GLN A 57 -9.63 -6.28 -13.00
N THR A 58 -10.46 -5.44 -13.59
CA THR A 58 -10.81 -4.13 -13.03
C THR A 58 -11.99 -4.26 -12.08
N ILE A 59 -11.90 -3.61 -10.91
CA ILE A 59 -12.96 -3.59 -9.90
C ILE A 59 -13.17 -2.13 -9.46
N PRO A 60 -14.17 -1.43 -10.05
CA PRO A 60 -14.56 -0.11 -9.56
C PRO A 60 -15.12 -0.20 -8.14
N ALA A 61 -14.44 0.42 -7.17
CA ALA A 61 -14.88 0.41 -5.78
C ALA A 61 -14.33 1.60 -4.99
N ASP A 62 -15.14 2.18 -4.11
CA ASP A 62 -14.75 3.22 -3.18
C ASP A 62 -14.51 2.63 -1.79
N LEU A 63 -13.27 2.66 -1.31
CA LEU A 63 -12.88 2.14 0.00
C LEU A 63 -13.40 3.00 1.18
N SER A 64 -14.08 4.10 0.93
CA SER A 64 -14.85 4.81 1.96
C SER A 64 -16.17 4.12 2.30
N GLN A 65 -16.61 3.17 1.46
CA GLN A 65 -17.86 2.42 1.65
C GLN A 65 -17.57 1.06 2.26
N GLN A 66 -18.23 0.74 3.38
CA GLN A 66 -18.00 -0.51 4.10
C GLN A 66 -18.31 -1.76 3.25
N SER A 67 -19.33 -1.70 2.41
CA SER A 67 -19.72 -2.81 1.52
C SER A 67 -18.67 -3.14 0.45
N SER A 68 -17.78 -2.21 0.13
CA SER A 68 -16.74 -2.42 -0.90
C SER A 68 -15.79 -3.56 -0.57
N PHE A 69 -15.45 -3.76 0.70
CA PHE A 69 -14.43 -4.74 1.09
C PHE A 69 -14.85 -6.17 0.75
N ASP A 70 -16.05 -6.57 1.15
CA ASP A 70 -16.59 -7.91 0.88
C ASP A 70 -16.89 -8.09 -0.61
N THR A 71 -17.35 -7.03 -1.29
CA THR A 71 -17.60 -7.05 -2.74
C THR A 71 -16.30 -7.28 -3.53
N ILE A 72 -15.20 -6.59 -3.18
CA ILE A 72 -13.89 -6.78 -3.81
C ILE A 72 -13.41 -8.22 -3.62
N VAL A 73 -13.43 -8.72 -2.38
CA VAL A 73 -12.96 -10.08 -2.07
C VAL A 73 -13.79 -11.12 -2.82
N SER A 74 -15.12 -10.99 -2.82
CA SER A 74 -16.00 -11.90 -3.52
C SER A 74 -15.76 -11.93 -5.03
N ALA A 75 -15.56 -10.75 -5.66
CA ALA A 75 -15.24 -10.63 -7.07
C ALA A 75 -13.92 -11.31 -7.44
N VAL A 76 -12.87 -11.14 -6.61
CA VAL A 76 -11.56 -11.76 -6.83
C VAL A 76 -11.62 -13.26 -6.67
N LEU A 77 -12.29 -13.75 -5.62
CA LEU A 77 -12.45 -15.19 -5.39
C LEU A 77 -13.29 -15.86 -6.49
N SER A 78 -14.34 -15.21 -6.95
CA SER A 78 -15.15 -15.69 -8.07
C SER A 78 -14.34 -15.81 -9.36
N ARG A 79 -13.44 -14.86 -9.63
CA ARG A 79 -12.65 -14.81 -10.87
C ARG A 79 -11.42 -15.71 -10.84
N PHE A 80 -10.69 -15.72 -9.71
CA PHE A 80 -9.37 -16.33 -9.61
C PHE A 80 -9.29 -17.49 -8.61
N GLY A 81 -10.26 -17.65 -7.73
CA GLY A 81 -10.34 -18.74 -6.75
C GLY A 81 -9.49 -18.56 -5.49
N LYS A 82 -8.55 -17.62 -5.47
CA LYS A 82 -7.63 -17.38 -4.35
C LYS A 82 -7.16 -15.93 -4.29
N ILE A 83 -6.51 -15.56 -3.18
CA ILE A 83 -5.84 -14.28 -2.98
C ILE A 83 -4.50 -14.56 -2.32
N ASP A 84 -3.40 -14.28 -3.03
CA ASP A 84 -2.04 -14.50 -2.52
C ASP A 84 -1.40 -13.20 -1.99
N VAL A 85 -1.77 -12.05 -2.57
CA VAL A 85 -1.15 -10.75 -2.29
C VAL A 85 -2.24 -9.67 -2.11
N LEU A 86 -2.08 -8.84 -1.08
CA LEU A 86 -2.82 -7.59 -0.92
C LEU A 86 -1.85 -6.41 -0.91
N VAL A 87 -2.00 -5.50 -1.86
CA VAL A 87 -1.30 -4.21 -1.90
C VAL A 87 -2.26 -3.09 -1.54
N ASN A 88 -2.22 -2.65 -0.30
CA ASN A 88 -2.95 -1.49 0.18
C ASN A 88 -2.21 -0.21 -0.22
N ASN A 89 -2.61 0.38 -1.35
CA ASN A 89 -1.98 1.60 -1.85
C ASN A 89 -2.95 2.79 -1.91
N ALA A 90 -4.25 2.57 -2.06
CA ALA A 90 -5.23 3.64 -2.13
C ALA A 90 -5.03 4.68 -1.02
N GLY A 91 -5.15 5.95 -1.37
CA GLY A 91 -4.98 7.03 -0.41
C GLY A 91 -5.31 8.39 -1.01
N ILE A 92 -5.53 9.36 -0.14
CA ILE A 92 -5.75 10.76 -0.49
C ILE A 92 -4.69 11.63 0.20
N GLY A 93 -4.27 12.69 -0.49
CA GLY A 93 -3.34 13.68 0.04
C GLY A 93 -4.02 15.03 0.29
N GLN A 94 -3.37 15.89 1.06
CA GLN A 94 -3.94 17.19 1.46
C GLN A 94 -4.15 18.15 0.29
N ALA A 95 -3.48 17.95 -0.85
CA ALA A 95 -3.75 18.71 -2.07
C ALA A 95 -5.19 18.51 -2.59
N SER A 96 -5.88 17.44 -2.18
CA SER A 96 -7.30 17.22 -2.48
C SER A 96 -8.24 18.17 -1.72
N ILE A 97 -7.73 18.90 -0.72
CA ILE A 97 -8.46 19.92 0.04
C ILE A 97 -7.91 21.31 -0.31
N LYS A 98 -6.58 21.43 -0.33
CA LYS A 98 -5.86 22.68 -0.55
C LYS A 98 -4.71 22.45 -1.53
N PRO A 99 -4.87 22.77 -2.84
CA PRO A 99 -3.87 22.46 -3.86
C PRO A 99 -2.49 23.07 -3.60
N ASP A 100 -2.43 24.24 -2.96
CA ASP A 100 -1.21 24.98 -2.60
C ASP A 100 -0.70 24.69 -1.17
N GLN A 101 -1.13 23.60 -0.57
CA GLN A 101 -0.89 23.29 0.85
C GLN A 101 0.60 23.21 1.23
N ARG A 102 1.51 23.04 0.29
CA ARG A 102 2.96 22.99 0.58
C ARG A 102 3.53 24.39 0.83
N ARG A 103 2.99 25.42 0.16
CA ARG A 103 3.35 26.83 0.36
C ARG A 103 2.50 27.48 1.44
N ASN A 104 1.25 27.04 1.55
CA ASN A 104 0.24 27.56 2.46
C ASN A 104 -0.39 26.39 3.25
N PRO A 105 0.32 25.82 4.23
CA PRO A 105 -0.11 24.60 4.92
C PRO A 105 -1.39 24.81 5.73
N ILE A 106 -2.21 23.76 5.82
CA ILE A 106 -3.37 23.70 6.71
C ILE A 106 -2.85 23.60 8.14
N ARG A 107 -3.17 24.56 8.99
CA ARG A 107 -2.76 24.55 10.39
C ARG A 107 -3.58 23.56 11.19
N PHE A 108 -3.02 23.04 12.27
CA PHE A 108 -3.66 22.06 13.14
C PHE A 108 -5.06 22.50 13.60
N TRP A 109 -5.23 23.78 13.95
CA TRP A 109 -6.49 24.36 14.44
C TRP A 109 -7.48 24.78 13.34
N GLU A 110 -7.11 24.64 12.07
CA GLU A 110 -7.98 24.93 10.90
C GLU A 110 -8.67 23.68 10.38
N ILE A 111 -8.29 22.50 10.89
CA ILE A 111 -8.81 21.21 10.43
C ILE A 111 -10.23 21.01 10.93
N THR A 112 -11.13 20.67 10.02
CA THR A 112 -12.50 20.31 10.38
C THR A 112 -12.64 18.83 10.74
N PRO A 113 -13.64 18.45 11.57
CA PRO A 113 -13.95 17.04 11.86
C PRO A 113 -14.17 16.21 10.59
N ASP A 114 -14.86 16.73 9.59
CA ASP A 114 -15.14 16.02 8.33
C ASP A 114 -13.87 15.73 7.52
N GLN A 115 -12.96 16.73 7.46
CA GLN A 115 -11.66 16.54 6.81
C GLN A 115 -10.87 15.43 7.51
N TRP A 116 -10.82 15.46 8.83
CA TRP A 116 -10.16 14.43 9.65
C TRP A 116 -10.76 13.05 9.39
N GLN A 117 -12.08 12.93 9.49
CA GLN A 117 -12.79 11.68 9.26
C GLN A 117 -12.54 11.13 7.84
N ARG A 118 -12.60 11.98 6.81
CA ARG A 118 -12.34 11.59 5.42
C ARG A 118 -10.94 10.98 5.25
N PHE A 119 -9.92 11.59 5.85
CA PHE A 119 -8.55 11.08 5.76
C PHE A 119 -8.36 9.78 6.52
N LEU A 120 -8.91 9.66 7.73
CA LEU A 120 -8.90 8.40 8.47
C LEU A 120 -9.61 7.28 7.70
N THR A 121 -10.79 7.55 7.16
CA THR A 121 -11.58 6.56 6.42
C THR A 121 -10.80 5.99 5.24
N VAL A 122 -10.17 6.83 4.42
CA VAL A 122 -9.47 6.33 3.21
C VAL A 122 -8.07 5.82 3.55
N ASN A 123 -7.28 6.56 4.32
CA ASN A 123 -5.85 6.27 4.50
C ASN A 123 -5.55 5.27 5.62
N ALA A 124 -6.46 5.12 6.61
CA ALA A 124 -6.28 4.21 7.73
C ALA A 124 -7.32 3.08 7.73
N THR A 125 -8.63 3.40 7.77
CA THR A 125 -9.70 2.39 7.82
C THR A 125 -9.69 1.52 6.56
N GLY A 126 -9.51 2.11 5.37
CA GLY A 126 -9.46 1.38 4.10
C GLY A 126 -8.46 0.21 4.13
N PRO A 127 -7.15 0.45 4.33
CA PRO A 127 -6.17 -0.64 4.39
C PRO A 127 -6.41 -1.64 5.54
N ILE A 128 -6.90 -1.19 6.70
CA ILE A 128 -7.23 -2.08 7.82
C ILE A 128 -8.38 -3.01 7.45
N MET A 129 -9.45 -2.49 6.88
CA MET A 129 -10.64 -3.29 6.53
C MET A 129 -10.38 -4.20 5.32
N MET A 130 -9.57 -3.76 4.34
CA MET A 130 -9.13 -4.66 3.26
C MET A 130 -8.31 -5.83 3.82
N ALA A 131 -7.35 -5.57 4.72
CA ALA A 131 -6.60 -6.64 5.35
C ALA A 131 -7.52 -7.58 6.15
N ARG A 132 -8.46 -7.03 6.93
CA ARG A 132 -9.48 -7.81 7.67
C ARG A 132 -10.29 -8.71 6.74
N ALA A 133 -10.68 -8.24 5.57
CA ALA A 133 -11.46 -9.03 4.60
C ALA A 133 -10.62 -10.11 3.90
N VAL A 134 -9.35 -9.85 3.60
CA VAL A 134 -8.49 -10.74 2.84
C VAL A 134 -7.79 -11.80 3.70
N VAL A 135 -7.28 -11.44 4.89
CA VAL A 135 -6.46 -12.30 5.75
C VAL A 135 -7.11 -13.65 6.07
N PRO A 136 -8.43 -13.76 6.36
CA PRO A 136 -9.07 -15.05 6.61
C PRO A 136 -8.94 -16.03 5.44
N HIS A 137 -8.86 -15.53 4.19
CA HIS A 137 -8.65 -16.35 2.99
C HIS A 137 -7.20 -16.83 2.91
N MET A 138 -6.24 -15.99 3.23
CA MET A 138 -4.82 -16.35 3.29
C MET A 138 -4.54 -17.36 4.40
N LEU A 139 -5.19 -17.22 5.57
CA LEU A 139 -5.05 -18.15 6.71
C LEU A 139 -5.50 -19.58 6.36
N ARG A 140 -6.56 -19.73 5.55
CA ARG A 140 -7.00 -21.07 5.08
C ARG A 140 -5.97 -21.77 4.20
N VAL A 141 -5.12 -21.00 3.52
CA VAL A 141 -4.05 -21.51 2.65
C VAL A 141 -2.72 -21.63 3.40
N GLY A 142 -2.53 -20.88 4.49
CA GLY A 142 -1.27 -20.81 5.24
C GLY A 142 -0.17 -20.02 4.52
N LYS A 143 -0.53 -19.18 3.53
CA LYS A 143 0.41 -18.35 2.75
C LYS A 143 -0.26 -17.05 2.33
N GLY A 144 0.46 -15.93 2.42
CA GLY A 144 -0.04 -14.64 1.96
C GLY A 144 0.95 -13.50 2.16
N ARG A 145 0.74 -12.41 1.42
CA ARG A 145 1.57 -11.19 1.49
C ARG A 145 0.66 -9.97 1.61
N VAL A 146 0.79 -9.24 2.70
CA VAL A 146 0.13 -7.93 2.88
C VAL A 146 1.20 -6.85 2.80
N ILE A 147 1.11 -5.99 1.79
CA ILE A 147 2.00 -4.84 1.59
C ILE A 147 1.17 -3.57 1.68
N THR A 148 1.54 -2.65 2.58
CA THR A 148 0.80 -1.40 2.75
C THR A 148 1.70 -0.21 2.44
N VAL A 149 1.22 0.66 1.53
CA VAL A 149 1.93 1.88 1.17
C VAL A 149 1.58 2.98 2.17
N THR A 150 2.60 3.42 2.92
CA THR A 150 2.48 4.57 3.82
C THR A 150 3.33 5.75 3.35
N THR A 151 3.98 6.46 4.26
CA THR A 151 4.84 7.60 3.93
C THR A 151 6.07 7.61 4.82
N SER A 152 7.05 8.49 4.57
CA SER A 152 8.22 8.63 5.42
C SER A 152 7.83 9.04 6.86
N LEU A 153 8.55 8.53 7.86
CA LEU A 153 8.28 8.85 9.27
C LEU A 153 8.31 10.37 9.52
N GLY A 154 9.25 11.08 8.87
CA GLY A 154 9.31 12.54 8.94
C GLY A 154 8.06 13.24 8.38
N THR A 155 7.39 12.65 7.37
CA THR A 155 6.12 13.18 6.87
C THR A 155 4.97 12.96 7.84
N MET A 156 5.01 11.88 8.63
CA MET A 156 3.96 11.58 9.63
C MET A 156 3.88 12.63 10.74
N VAL A 157 4.99 13.32 11.03
CA VAL A 157 5.10 14.34 12.08
C VAL A 157 5.42 15.73 11.54
N ARG A 158 5.30 15.94 10.22
CA ARG A 158 5.63 17.20 9.58
C ARG A 158 4.58 18.26 9.86
N GLU A 159 5.05 19.50 10.09
CA GLU A 159 4.18 20.69 10.18
C GLU A 159 3.23 20.78 8.98
N GLY A 160 1.94 21.03 9.24
CA GLY A 160 0.91 21.18 8.22
C GLY A 160 0.45 19.87 7.57
N TYR A 161 0.91 18.70 8.05
CA TYR A 161 0.56 17.39 7.48
C TYR A 161 -0.30 16.53 8.40
N LEU A 162 -1.02 17.11 9.37
CA LEU A 162 -1.80 16.33 10.33
C LEU A 162 -2.73 15.32 9.66
N LEU A 163 -3.55 15.75 8.70
CA LEU A 163 -4.54 14.88 8.06
C LEU A 163 -3.87 13.67 7.38
N TYR A 164 -2.86 13.92 6.58
CA TYR A 164 -2.16 12.87 5.84
C TYR A 164 -1.20 12.09 6.76
N GLY A 165 -0.35 12.79 7.49
CA GLY A 165 0.70 12.17 8.31
C GLY A 165 0.13 11.25 9.37
N ALA A 166 -0.80 11.74 10.20
CA ALA A 166 -1.40 10.95 11.26
C ALA A 166 -2.25 9.79 10.73
N SER A 167 -2.98 9.96 9.62
CA SER A 167 -3.73 8.86 9.00
C SER A 167 -2.83 7.75 8.47
N LYS A 168 -1.67 8.08 7.90
CA LYS A 168 -0.67 7.08 7.45
C LYS A 168 0.06 6.44 8.61
N ALA A 169 0.31 7.17 9.71
CA ALA A 169 0.85 6.62 10.95
C ALA A 169 -0.09 5.58 11.57
N ALA A 170 -1.40 5.87 11.61
CA ALA A 170 -2.41 4.93 12.09
C ALA A 170 -2.44 3.62 11.26
N ALA A 171 -2.37 3.74 9.92
CA ALA A 171 -2.29 2.58 9.06
C ALA A 171 -1.02 1.74 9.33
N GLU A 172 0.13 2.39 9.48
CA GLU A 172 1.39 1.69 9.72
C GLU A 172 1.40 0.98 11.08
N ALA A 173 0.91 1.62 12.13
CA ALA A 173 0.77 1.00 13.44
C ALA A 173 -0.15 -0.23 13.40
N ALA A 174 -1.29 -0.14 12.69
CA ALA A 174 -2.19 -1.28 12.51
C ALA A 174 -1.53 -2.45 11.75
N MET A 175 -0.70 -2.17 10.75
CA MET A 175 0.04 -3.23 10.02
C MET A 175 1.15 -3.85 10.88
N ALA A 176 1.72 -3.13 11.82
CA ALA A 176 2.64 -3.70 12.81
C ALA A 176 1.93 -4.67 13.77
N VAL A 177 0.72 -4.32 14.23
CA VAL A 177 -0.13 -5.24 15.03
C VAL A 177 -0.49 -6.47 14.20
N LEU A 178 -0.95 -6.28 12.95
CA LEU A 178 -1.27 -7.40 12.05
C LEU A 178 -0.08 -8.33 11.85
N ALA A 179 1.14 -7.79 11.68
CA ALA A 179 2.34 -8.60 11.55
C ALA A 179 2.62 -9.44 12.80
N ALA A 180 2.31 -8.91 13.99
CA ALA A 180 2.45 -9.62 15.26
C ALA A 180 1.42 -10.75 15.40
N ASP A 181 0.15 -10.49 15.06
CA ASP A 181 -0.95 -11.46 15.11
C ASP A 181 -0.75 -12.62 14.10
N LEU A 182 -0.07 -12.36 12.99
CA LEU A 182 0.19 -13.34 11.93
C LEU A 182 1.45 -14.20 12.15
N ARG A 183 2.13 -14.09 13.30
CA ARG A 183 3.32 -14.91 13.56
C ARG A 183 3.01 -16.39 13.48
N GLY A 184 3.85 -17.13 12.75
CA GLY A 184 3.71 -18.60 12.59
C GLY A 184 2.64 -19.02 11.58
N THR A 185 1.93 -18.10 10.92
CA THR A 185 0.85 -18.45 9.98
C THR A 185 1.31 -18.60 8.53
N GLY A 186 2.57 -18.25 8.20
CA GLY A 186 3.06 -18.19 6.81
C GLY A 186 2.63 -16.92 6.05
N ILE A 187 1.88 -16.04 6.69
CA ILE A 187 1.45 -14.75 6.11
C ILE A 187 2.35 -13.64 6.63
N THR A 188 2.73 -12.71 5.76
CA THR A 188 3.58 -11.57 6.12
C THR A 188 2.86 -10.25 5.96
N SER A 189 3.15 -9.28 6.83
CA SER A 189 2.68 -7.90 6.74
C SER A 189 3.86 -6.94 6.78
N ASN A 190 4.04 -6.17 5.71
CA ASN A 190 5.14 -5.22 5.55
C ASN A 190 4.64 -3.87 5.03
N VAL A 191 5.43 -2.84 5.25
CA VAL A 191 5.20 -1.50 4.71
C VAL A 191 6.21 -1.19 3.62
N LEU A 192 5.75 -0.56 2.55
CA LEU A 192 6.60 -0.06 1.46
C LEU A 192 6.33 1.44 1.25
N VAL A 193 7.39 2.24 1.20
CA VAL A 193 7.27 3.69 1.01
C VAL A 193 8.23 4.18 -0.06
N PRO A 194 7.87 5.25 -0.81
CA PRO A 194 8.75 5.77 -1.85
C PRO A 194 10.10 6.27 -1.32
N GLY A 195 10.09 6.93 -0.15
CA GLY A 195 11.27 7.59 0.43
C GLY A 195 11.37 9.09 0.13
N GLY A 196 10.63 9.59 -0.84
CA GLY A 196 10.62 11.00 -1.23
C GLY A 196 9.32 11.44 -1.91
N VAL A 197 9.32 12.69 -2.36
CA VAL A 197 8.19 13.23 -3.13
C VAL A 197 8.10 12.50 -4.47
N THR A 198 6.98 11.84 -4.70
CA THR A 198 6.75 11.01 -5.88
C THR A 198 5.77 11.69 -6.84
N ASN A 199 6.06 11.65 -8.12
CA ASN A 199 5.25 12.24 -9.19
C ASN A 199 3.89 11.54 -9.33
N THR A 200 2.93 11.97 -8.53
CA THR A 200 1.56 11.45 -8.50
C THR A 200 0.55 12.57 -8.32
N ALA A 201 -0.71 12.29 -8.55
CA ALA A 201 -1.81 13.26 -8.34
C ALA A 201 -2.03 13.62 -6.85
N ILE A 202 -1.50 12.84 -5.91
CA ILE A 202 -1.55 13.16 -4.46
C ILE A 202 -0.74 14.41 -4.14
N VAL A 203 0.29 14.68 -4.94
CA VAL A 203 1.17 15.84 -4.79
C VAL A 203 0.56 17.02 -5.53
N GLY A 204 0.29 18.13 -4.82
CA GLY A 204 -0.28 19.34 -5.40
C GLY A 204 0.62 20.01 -6.45
N ASP A 205 0.06 20.95 -7.18
CA ASP A 205 0.76 21.66 -8.26
C ASP A 205 1.90 22.56 -7.75
N ASP A 206 1.87 22.89 -6.45
CA ASP A 206 2.90 23.64 -5.75
C ASP A 206 4.14 22.81 -5.35
N ALA A 207 4.22 21.55 -5.72
CA ALA A 207 5.31 20.65 -5.33
C ALA A 207 6.62 20.86 -6.13
N GLY A 208 6.58 21.68 -7.19
CA GLY A 208 7.74 21.98 -8.02
C GLY A 208 7.83 21.10 -9.27
N ASP A 209 9.03 21.01 -9.83
CA ASP A 209 9.29 20.28 -11.07
C ASP A 209 9.07 18.77 -10.91
N ARG A 210 8.05 18.25 -11.58
CA ARG A 210 7.67 16.85 -11.55
C ARG A 210 8.72 15.90 -12.15
N ALA A 211 9.56 16.39 -13.06
CA ALA A 211 10.65 15.59 -13.65
C ALA A 211 11.77 15.31 -12.64
N ARG A 212 11.89 16.13 -11.58
CA ARG A 212 12.87 15.97 -10.50
C ARG A 212 12.36 15.16 -9.32
N MET A 213 11.08 14.77 -9.32
CA MET A 213 10.49 13.91 -8.31
C MET A 213 10.86 12.44 -8.57
N LEU A 214 10.75 11.62 -7.53
CA LEU A 214 10.78 10.17 -7.71
C LEU A 214 9.64 9.76 -8.66
N GLN A 215 9.92 8.84 -9.57
CA GLN A 215 8.87 8.30 -10.42
C GLN A 215 8.18 7.10 -9.75
N PRO A 216 6.89 6.87 -9.98
CA PRO A 216 6.12 5.79 -9.34
C PRO A 216 6.75 4.41 -9.47
N GLU A 217 7.47 4.15 -10.55
CA GLU A 217 8.11 2.88 -10.90
C GLU A 217 9.19 2.46 -9.90
N ILE A 218 9.70 3.40 -9.07
CA ILE A 218 10.66 3.10 -8.00
C ILE A 218 10.13 2.06 -7.00
N MET A 219 8.80 1.98 -6.88
CA MET A 219 8.13 1.03 -5.98
C MET A 219 8.12 -0.41 -6.51
N VAL A 220 8.37 -0.61 -7.80
CA VAL A 220 8.21 -1.93 -8.46
C VAL A 220 9.26 -2.94 -8.02
N PRO A 221 10.58 -2.65 -8.06
CA PRO A 221 11.59 -3.65 -7.68
C PRO A 221 11.42 -4.20 -6.26
N PRO A 222 11.27 -3.37 -5.19
CA PRO A 222 11.05 -3.89 -3.85
C PRO A 222 9.70 -4.61 -3.72
N LEU A 223 8.64 -4.18 -4.42
CA LEU A 223 7.36 -4.88 -4.41
C LEU A 223 7.51 -6.29 -4.98
N LEU A 224 8.12 -6.45 -6.16
CA LEU A 224 8.30 -7.75 -6.80
C LEU A 224 9.10 -8.71 -5.91
N TRP A 225 10.11 -8.22 -5.21
CA TRP A 225 10.83 -9.04 -4.25
C TRP A 225 9.94 -9.44 -3.05
N LEU A 226 9.17 -8.49 -2.48
CA LEU A 226 8.30 -8.74 -1.33
C LEU A 226 7.19 -9.76 -1.61
N VAL A 227 6.70 -9.85 -2.84
CA VAL A 227 5.67 -10.83 -3.22
C VAL A 227 6.26 -12.19 -3.60
N SER A 228 7.56 -12.29 -3.82
CA SER A 228 8.25 -13.53 -4.19
C SER A 228 8.43 -14.48 -3.00
N ASP A 229 8.78 -15.72 -3.30
CA ASP A 229 9.13 -16.72 -2.28
C ASP A 229 10.46 -16.42 -1.58
N ALA A 230 11.35 -15.61 -2.19
CA ALA A 230 12.58 -15.15 -1.56
C ALA A 230 12.34 -14.27 -0.33
N ALA A 231 11.17 -13.63 -0.24
CA ALA A 231 10.74 -12.84 0.92
C ALA A 231 9.86 -13.64 1.90
N ALA A 232 9.77 -14.96 1.76
CA ALA A 232 9.01 -15.79 2.68
C ALA A 232 9.54 -15.63 4.11
N GLY A 233 8.65 -15.32 5.07
CA GLY A 233 9.03 -15.05 6.46
C GLY A 233 9.52 -13.62 6.76
N ILE A 234 9.74 -12.77 5.75
CA ILE A 234 10.04 -11.35 5.96
C ILE A 234 8.76 -10.62 6.33
N THR A 235 8.64 -10.26 7.60
CA THR A 235 7.45 -9.61 8.16
C THR A 235 7.83 -8.54 9.17
N ALA A 236 6.90 -7.66 9.50
CA ALA A 236 7.12 -6.55 10.44
C ALA A 236 8.28 -5.62 10.02
N ARG A 237 8.45 -5.42 8.72
CA ARG A 237 9.48 -4.55 8.15
C ARG A 237 8.85 -3.39 7.37
N ARG A 238 9.61 -2.30 7.34
CA ARG A 238 9.33 -1.12 6.54
C ARG A 238 10.45 -0.96 5.53
N PHE A 239 10.12 -0.89 4.24
CA PHE A 239 11.09 -0.75 3.15
C PHE A 239 10.97 0.64 2.53
N VAL A 240 12.11 1.28 2.29
CA VAL A 240 12.19 2.57 1.61
C VAL A 240 12.67 2.32 0.17
N ALA A 241 11.78 2.54 -0.81
CA ALA A 241 12.07 2.21 -2.20
C ALA A 241 13.26 3.00 -2.79
N MET A 242 13.47 4.23 -2.33
CA MET A 242 14.62 5.05 -2.73
C MET A 242 15.97 4.44 -2.29
N ASP A 243 15.97 3.65 -1.21
CA ASP A 243 17.16 2.99 -0.67
C ASP A 243 17.36 1.57 -1.24
N TRP A 244 16.43 1.13 -2.10
CA TRP A 244 16.51 -0.16 -2.78
C TRP A 244 17.53 -0.13 -3.90
N ASP A 245 18.62 -0.86 -3.73
CA ASP A 245 19.69 -0.96 -4.72
C ASP A 245 19.43 -2.17 -5.64
N ALA A 246 18.90 -1.89 -6.84
CA ALA A 246 18.53 -2.92 -7.80
C ALA A 246 19.76 -3.66 -8.42
N SER A 247 20.99 -3.18 -8.18
CA SER A 247 22.21 -3.86 -8.60
C SER A 247 22.62 -5.00 -7.66
N LEU A 248 22.06 -5.03 -6.45
CA LEU A 248 22.32 -6.07 -5.44
C LEU A 248 21.36 -7.24 -5.57
N PRO A 249 21.76 -8.44 -5.10
CA PRO A 249 20.81 -9.53 -4.87
C PRO A 249 19.66 -9.06 -3.96
N GLY A 250 18.41 -9.47 -4.27
CA GLY A 250 17.22 -8.95 -3.62
C GLY A 250 17.23 -8.99 -2.08
N ALA A 251 17.81 -10.04 -1.47
CA ALA A 251 17.95 -10.13 -0.02
C ALA A 251 18.89 -9.05 0.55
N GLN A 252 19.98 -8.74 -0.13
CA GLN A 252 20.92 -7.69 0.27
C GLN A 252 20.29 -6.29 0.07
N ALA A 253 19.59 -6.09 -1.06
CA ALA A 253 18.84 -4.86 -1.29
C ALA A 253 17.79 -4.64 -0.19
N ALA A 254 17.09 -5.70 0.22
CA ALA A 254 16.09 -5.66 1.27
C ALA A 254 16.69 -5.37 2.66
N GLU A 255 17.86 -5.91 2.96
CA GLU A 255 18.57 -5.59 4.22
C GLU A 255 18.94 -4.10 4.28
N LYS A 256 19.44 -3.55 3.16
CA LYS A 256 19.84 -2.13 3.04
C LYS A 256 18.63 -1.18 3.12
N ALA A 257 17.53 -1.52 2.43
CA ALA A 257 16.34 -0.67 2.33
C ALA A 257 15.34 -0.87 3.47
N GLY A 258 15.49 -1.93 4.29
CA GLY A 258 14.51 -2.36 5.28
C GLY A 258 14.91 -2.05 6.72
N VAL A 259 13.96 -1.50 7.48
CA VAL A 259 14.05 -1.26 8.93
C VAL A 259 12.84 -1.87 9.64
N PRO A 260 12.82 -1.99 10.97
CA PRO A 260 11.62 -2.41 11.69
C PRO A 260 10.42 -1.51 11.36
N ILE A 261 9.23 -2.13 11.25
CA ILE A 261 7.98 -1.41 10.97
C ILE A 261 7.61 -0.47 12.11
N ALA A 262 6.94 0.61 11.81
CA ALA A 262 6.49 1.63 12.75
C ALA A 262 7.65 2.11 13.62
N TRP A 263 7.51 2.01 14.93
CA TRP A 263 8.47 2.48 15.94
C TRP A 263 9.15 1.34 16.70
N LEU A 264 9.03 0.10 16.25
CA LEU A 264 9.54 -1.09 16.96
C LEU A 264 11.05 -1.01 17.22
N GLY A 265 11.82 -0.28 16.40
CA GLY A 265 13.25 -0.08 16.61
C GLY A 265 13.61 0.80 17.81
N ILE A 266 12.66 1.60 18.33
CA ILE A 266 12.87 2.53 19.45
C ILE A 266 11.81 2.36 20.56
N ALA A 267 10.79 1.51 20.35
CA ALA A 267 9.70 1.32 21.30
C ALA A 267 10.19 0.50 22.51
N ARG A 268 9.83 0.97 23.72
CA ARG A 268 9.86 0.13 24.89
C ARG A 268 8.50 -0.52 25.07
N MET A 269 8.47 -1.84 25.21
CA MET A 269 7.24 -2.55 25.56
C MET A 269 6.86 -2.24 27.01
N PRO A 270 5.55 -2.15 27.34
CA PRO A 270 5.08 -2.04 28.70
C PRO A 270 5.66 -3.18 29.56
N VAL A 271 5.98 -2.87 30.81
CA VAL A 271 6.35 -3.91 31.78
C VAL A 271 5.09 -4.63 32.19
N GLU A 272 5.02 -5.91 31.91
CA GLU A 272 3.92 -6.76 32.36
C GLU A 272 4.08 -6.97 33.88
N PRO A 273 2.98 -6.89 34.70
CA PRO A 273 3.06 -7.28 36.10
C PRO A 273 3.43 -8.75 36.20
N ALA A 274 4.32 -9.08 37.14
CA ALA A 274 4.68 -10.47 37.41
C ALA A 274 3.39 -11.26 37.81
N THR A 275 3.10 -12.31 37.04
CA THR A 275 1.99 -13.24 37.31
C THR A 275 2.32 -14.11 38.51
#